data_b4e89938fd513bcefab1d1594ea8bfdb
#
_entry.id   b4e89938fd513bcefab1d1594ea8bfdb
#
_cell.length_a   1.000
_cell.length_b   1.000
_cell.length_c   1.000
_cell.angle_alpha   90.00
_cell.angle_beta   90.00
_cell.angle_gamma   90.00
#
_symmetry.space_group_name_H-M   'P 1'
#
loop_
_entity.id
_entity.type
_entity.pdbx_description
1 polymer ?
#
loop_
_entity_poly.entity_id
_entity_poly.type
_entity_poly.pdbx_seq_one_letter_code
_entity_poly.pdbx_strand_id
1 'polypeptide(L)'
;MNSDHIPMHIDHEALVNLFDFVDRFPHYFIGSNADLPIVGGSILSHDHYQGGCYEFPMMRAEVAEEFELRQFPEVAGAILKWPLSVLRLSSTSREEALKAAEFIITAWRSYTDESVSVYAETNGEPHNTVTPVVRKLEDGIYEVFLALRCNITSEKHPLGIFHPHAEYHHIKKENIGLIEVMGLAVLPPRLVPELNKVQSVMEQCLANDKKANAVYGQLTTDSTTISHADWARQIYAKLLEQGDGSSKGNASLSSEQLKKYIYDEVGIVFSHVLEDAGVFKWDEEGRAAQHRFLESL
;
A
#
# COMPACT_ATOMS: atom_id res chain seq x y z
N MET A 1 21.45 -2.49 -10.25
CA MET A 1 21.00 -1.78 -11.47
C MET A 1 21.76 -2.37 -12.64
N ASN A 2 21.05 -2.74 -13.69
CA ASN A 2 21.67 -3.19 -14.92
C ASN A 2 22.42 -2.02 -15.57
N SER A 3 23.54 -2.28 -16.29
CA SER A 3 24.26 -1.24 -17.03
C SER A 3 23.49 -0.78 -18.29
N ASP A 4 22.61 -1.63 -18.79
CA ASP A 4 21.82 -1.37 -19.97
C ASP A 4 20.40 -0.93 -19.56
N HIS A 5 19.79 -0.04 -20.34
CA HIS A 5 18.40 0.37 -20.17
C HIS A 5 17.46 -0.73 -20.70
N ILE A 6 17.20 -1.73 -19.85
CA ILE A 6 16.27 -2.82 -20.13
C ILE A 6 14.95 -2.48 -19.44
N PRO A 7 13.81 -2.51 -20.16
CA PRO A 7 12.50 -2.31 -19.52
C PRO A 7 12.28 -3.30 -18.38
N MET A 8 11.61 -2.82 -17.32
CA MET A 8 11.26 -3.66 -16.18
C MET A 8 10.19 -4.68 -16.57
N HIS A 9 10.44 -5.94 -16.24
CA HIS A 9 9.49 -7.05 -16.35
C HIS A 9 9.54 -7.89 -15.09
N ILE A 10 8.37 -8.32 -14.62
CA ILE A 10 8.25 -9.29 -13.52
C ILE A 10 8.06 -10.67 -14.15
N ASP A 11 9.17 -11.28 -14.50
CA ASP A 11 9.25 -12.58 -15.14
C ASP A 11 10.13 -13.54 -14.33
N HIS A 12 10.47 -14.69 -14.92
CA HIS A 12 11.35 -15.69 -14.32
C HIS A 12 12.71 -15.10 -13.93
N GLU A 13 13.34 -14.31 -14.81
CA GLU A 13 14.67 -13.74 -14.56
C GLU A 13 14.62 -12.75 -13.39
N ALA A 14 13.58 -11.92 -13.33
CA ALA A 14 13.36 -11.02 -12.20
C ALA A 14 13.25 -11.78 -10.88
N LEU A 15 12.48 -12.88 -10.83
CA LEU A 15 12.36 -13.71 -9.64
C LEU A 15 13.69 -14.35 -9.28
N VAL A 16 14.43 -14.93 -10.23
CA VAL A 16 15.75 -15.51 -10.01
C VAL A 16 16.68 -14.48 -9.36
N ASN A 17 16.70 -13.25 -9.87
CA ASN A 17 17.52 -12.17 -9.32
C ASN A 17 17.16 -11.84 -7.86
N LEU A 18 15.86 -11.86 -7.50
CA LEU A 18 15.44 -11.66 -6.11
C LEU A 18 15.96 -12.78 -5.20
N PHE A 19 15.81 -14.04 -5.61
CA PHE A 19 16.28 -15.19 -4.83
C PHE A 19 17.81 -15.23 -4.71
N ASP A 20 18.53 -14.99 -5.79
CA ASP A 20 20.00 -14.94 -5.79
C ASP A 20 20.54 -13.85 -4.85
N PHE A 21 19.83 -12.72 -4.75
CA PHE A 21 20.20 -11.66 -3.84
C PHE A 21 20.06 -12.09 -2.37
N VAL A 22 18.93 -12.68 -1.97
CA VAL A 22 18.70 -13.10 -0.58
C VAL A 22 19.56 -14.31 -0.20
N ASP A 23 19.98 -15.15 -1.14
CA ASP A 23 20.95 -16.22 -0.88
C ASP A 23 22.32 -15.64 -0.57
N ARG A 24 22.72 -14.56 -1.24
CA ARG A 24 23.97 -13.87 -1.00
C ARG A 24 23.94 -12.95 0.22
N PHE A 25 22.78 -12.36 0.50
CA PHE A 25 22.54 -11.40 1.58
C PHE A 25 21.31 -11.79 2.41
N PRO A 26 21.37 -12.90 3.20
CA PRO A 26 20.19 -13.49 3.84
C PRO A 26 19.52 -12.61 4.90
N HIS A 27 20.21 -11.56 5.39
CA HIS A 27 19.64 -10.60 6.34
C HIS A 27 18.96 -9.39 5.67
N TYR A 28 18.84 -9.42 4.33
CA TYR A 28 18.13 -8.41 3.55
C TYR A 28 16.84 -9.00 3.00
N PHE A 29 15.86 -8.11 2.79
CA PHE A 29 14.82 -8.34 1.80
C PHE A 29 15.22 -7.68 0.48
N ILE A 30 14.57 -8.07 -0.60
CA ILE A 30 14.62 -7.41 -1.90
C ILE A 30 13.27 -7.53 -2.58
N GLY A 31 12.91 -6.54 -3.38
CA GLY A 31 11.71 -6.57 -4.18
C GLY A 31 11.81 -5.69 -5.43
N SER A 32 10.81 -5.79 -6.28
CA SER A 32 10.65 -4.98 -7.47
C SER A 32 9.32 -4.23 -7.42
N ASN A 33 9.29 -3.03 -7.99
CA ASN A 33 8.01 -2.39 -8.29
C ASN A 33 7.23 -3.21 -9.34
N ALA A 34 5.94 -2.97 -9.43
CA ALA A 34 5.12 -3.51 -10.52
C ALA A 34 5.59 -2.96 -11.88
N ASP A 35 5.49 -3.78 -12.92
CA ASP A 35 5.99 -3.49 -14.26
C ASP A 35 4.96 -2.84 -15.21
N LEU A 36 3.79 -2.45 -14.68
CA LEU A 36 2.77 -1.72 -15.42
C LEU A 36 2.62 -0.28 -14.92
N PRO A 37 2.23 0.67 -15.78
CA PRO A 37 1.98 2.05 -15.39
C PRO A 37 0.84 2.13 -14.35
N ILE A 38 0.73 3.27 -13.65
CA ILE A 38 -0.30 3.57 -12.63
C ILE A 38 -0.03 2.84 -11.29
N VAL A 39 0.28 1.55 -11.32
CA VAL A 39 0.42 0.70 -10.12
C VAL A 39 1.86 0.36 -9.76
N GLY A 40 2.81 0.82 -10.56
CA GLY A 40 4.23 0.57 -10.36
C GLY A 40 5.03 1.81 -9.95
N GLY A 41 6.33 1.65 -9.91
CA GLY A 41 7.27 2.74 -9.76
C GLY A 41 7.25 3.71 -10.95
N SER A 42 7.89 4.85 -10.78
CA SER A 42 7.96 5.90 -11.81
C SER A 42 8.89 5.58 -12.98
N ILE A 43 9.74 4.55 -12.87
CA ILE A 43 10.76 4.20 -13.86
C ILE A 43 10.50 2.78 -14.36
N LEU A 44 9.74 2.66 -15.44
CA LEU A 44 9.44 1.38 -16.10
C LEU A 44 10.44 1.02 -17.19
N SER A 45 11.20 2.01 -17.68
CA SER A 45 12.16 1.85 -18.79
C SER A 45 13.52 1.30 -18.34
N HIS A 46 13.70 1.06 -17.06
CA HIS A 46 14.96 0.60 -16.49
C HIS A 46 14.72 -0.41 -15.38
N ASP A 47 15.23 -1.63 -15.57
CA ASP A 47 15.14 -2.70 -14.57
C ASP A 47 15.92 -2.32 -13.30
N HIS A 48 15.25 -2.34 -12.16
CA HIS A 48 15.83 -2.00 -10.87
C HIS A 48 15.09 -2.69 -9.72
N TYR A 49 15.82 -2.97 -8.65
CA TYR A 49 15.34 -3.60 -7.44
C TYR A 49 15.61 -2.72 -6.23
N GLN A 50 14.80 -2.86 -5.19
CA GLN A 50 14.97 -2.17 -3.92
C GLN A 50 15.07 -3.19 -2.81
N GLY A 51 16.07 -3.05 -1.95
CA GLY A 51 16.31 -3.96 -0.83
C GLY A 51 16.85 -3.25 0.39
N GLY A 52 16.78 -3.92 1.53
CA GLY A 52 17.27 -3.41 2.82
C GLY A 52 17.13 -4.45 3.92
N CYS A 53 17.56 -4.10 5.13
CA CYS A 53 17.47 -4.96 6.32
C CYS A 53 16.36 -4.54 7.30
N TYR A 54 15.51 -3.57 6.93
CA TYR A 54 14.40 -3.15 7.77
C TYR A 54 13.20 -4.10 7.60
N GLU A 55 12.65 -4.57 8.70
CA GLU A 55 11.44 -5.37 8.67
C GLU A 55 10.19 -4.49 8.63
N PHE A 56 9.56 -4.43 7.47
CA PHE A 56 8.38 -3.59 7.24
C PHE A 56 7.11 -4.16 7.90
N PRO A 57 6.10 -3.32 8.18
CA PRO A 57 4.82 -3.76 8.76
C PRO A 57 4.15 -4.92 8.01
N MET A 58 4.16 -4.91 6.68
CA MET A 58 3.62 -5.99 5.86
C MET A 58 4.24 -7.36 6.17
N MET A 59 5.55 -7.39 6.44
CA MET A 59 6.27 -8.64 6.73
C MET A 59 5.91 -9.25 8.09
N ARG A 60 5.29 -8.43 8.98
CA ARG A 60 4.80 -8.82 10.31
C ARG A 60 3.29 -8.95 10.36
N ALA A 61 2.61 -8.73 9.23
CA ALA A 61 1.16 -8.80 9.18
C ALA A 61 0.66 -10.21 9.56
N GLU A 62 -0.45 -10.25 10.29
CA GLU A 62 -1.10 -11.49 10.66
C GLU A 62 -1.57 -12.26 9.41
N VAL A 63 -1.54 -13.58 9.50
CA VAL A 63 -2.20 -14.45 8.51
C VAL A 63 -3.70 -14.36 8.73
N ALA A 64 -4.43 -13.97 7.70
CA ALA A 64 -5.88 -13.97 7.72
C ALA A 64 -6.44 -15.34 7.38
N GLU A 65 -5.79 -16.04 6.45
CA GLU A 65 -6.21 -17.34 5.96
C GLU A 65 -5.03 -18.08 5.31
N GLU A 66 -4.96 -19.40 5.46
CA GLU A 66 -4.00 -20.26 4.79
C GLU A 66 -4.64 -20.90 3.55
N PHE A 67 -3.84 -21.14 2.50
CA PHE A 67 -4.26 -21.90 1.33
C PHE A 67 -3.18 -22.84 0.85
N GLU A 68 -3.57 -23.89 0.14
CA GLU A 68 -2.67 -24.90 -0.39
C GLU A 68 -2.58 -24.78 -1.91
N LEU A 69 -1.37 -24.96 -2.43
CA LEU A 69 -1.10 -25.11 -3.86
C LEU A 69 -0.85 -26.60 -4.15
N ARG A 70 -1.81 -27.26 -4.79
CA ARG A 70 -1.73 -28.72 -5.05
C ARG A 70 -0.49 -29.12 -5.84
N GLN A 71 -0.02 -28.25 -6.71
CA GLN A 71 1.18 -28.46 -7.54
C GLN A 71 2.48 -28.27 -6.76
N PHE A 72 2.42 -27.58 -5.59
CA PHE A 72 3.57 -27.21 -4.78
C PHE A 72 3.36 -27.57 -3.29
N PRO A 73 3.31 -28.86 -2.94
CA PRO A 73 2.97 -29.28 -1.57
C PRO A 73 4.01 -28.90 -0.51
N GLU A 74 5.22 -28.49 -0.93
CA GLU A 74 6.29 -27.99 -0.05
C GLU A 74 6.21 -26.47 0.18
N VAL A 75 5.21 -25.79 -0.38
CA VAL A 75 5.01 -24.35 -0.27
C VAL A 75 3.74 -24.07 0.52
N ALA A 76 3.89 -23.46 1.69
CA ALA A 76 2.75 -22.94 2.45
C ALA A 76 2.30 -21.60 1.89
N GLY A 77 1.02 -21.49 1.55
CA GLY A 77 0.39 -20.26 1.07
C GLY A 77 -0.43 -19.58 2.17
N ALA A 78 -0.39 -18.26 2.22
CA ALA A 78 -1.20 -17.47 3.15
C ALA A 78 -1.68 -16.16 2.55
N ILE A 79 -2.91 -15.77 2.85
CA ILE A 79 -3.42 -14.42 2.65
C ILE A 79 -3.05 -13.61 3.89
N LEU A 80 -2.38 -12.46 3.70
CA LEU A 80 -2.04 -11.58 4.81
C LEU A 80 -3.21 -10.64 5.14
N LYS A 81 -3.44 -10.39 6.43
CA LYS A 81 -4.34 -9.33 6.89
C LYS A 81 -3.67 -7.98 6.68
N TRP A 82 -3.76 -7.50 5.47
CA TRP A 82 -3.07 -6.31 4.99
C TRP A 82 -4.01 -5.48 4.09
N PRO A 83 -3.92 -4.13 4.07
CA PRO A 83 -4.81 -3.32 3.23
C PRO A 83 -4.78 -3.67 1.74
N LEU A 84 -3.58 -3.97 1.21
CA LEU A 84 -3.46 -4.52 -0.14
C LEU A 84 -3.69 -6.04 -0.14
N SER A 85 -4.04 -6.58 -1.31
CA SER A 85 -4.19 -8.02 -1.52
C SER A 85 -2.81 -8.67 -1.66
N VAL A 86 -2.29 -9.19 -0.55
CA VAL A 86 -0.96 -9.80 -0.48
C VAL A 86 -1.06 -11.29 -0.18
N LEU A 87 -0.46 -12.10 -1.05
CA LEU A 87 -0.23 -13.52 -0.84
C LEU A 87 1.21 -13.72 -0.35
N ARG A 88 1.39 -14.51 0.71
CA ARG A 88 2.70 -14.93 1.20
C ARG A 88 2.89 -16.42 0.90
N LEU A 89 4.01 -16.75 0.28
CA LEU A 89 4.48 -18.12 0.08
C LEU A 89 5.68 -18.37 0.98
N SER A 90 5.74 -19.54 1.61
CA SER A 90 6.84 -19.91 2.51
C SER A 90 7.30 -21.33 2.20
N SER A 91 8.61 -21.53 1.98
CA SER A 91 9.22 -22.85 1.76
C SER A 91 10.69 -22.84 2.14
N THR A 92 11.20 -24.00 2.57
CA THR A 92 12.65 -24.25 2.71
C THR A 92 13.32 -24.54 1.37
N SER A 93 12.53 -24.92 0.35
CA SER A 93 13.00 -25.13 -1.02
C SER A 93 12.95 -23.85 -1.82
N ARG A 94 14.12 -23.31 -2.20
CA ARG A 94 14.25 -22.17 -3.10
C ARG A 94 13.52 -22.40 -4.42
N GLU A 95 13.72 -23.58 -5.00
CA GLU A 95 13.19 -23.93 -6.31
C GLU A 95 11.65 -23.98 -6.29
N GLU A 96 11.07 -24.61 -5.28
CA GLU A 96 9.61 -24.72 -5.13
C GLU A 96 8.97 -23.34 -4.84
N ALA A 97 9.60 -22.53 -3.98
CA ALA A 97 9.12 -21.18 -3.71
C ALA A 97 9.13 -20.28 -4.97
N LEU A 98 10.19 -20.37 -5.79
CA LEU A 98 10.31 -19.64 -7.05
C LEU A 98 9.24 -20.09 -8.05
N LYS A 99 9.10 -21.41 -8.28
CA LYS A 99 8.10 -21.96 -9.22
C LYS A 99 6.67 -21.64 -8.80
N ALA A 100 6.37 -21.73 -7.50
CA ALA A 100 5.05 -21.36 -6.97
C ALA A 100 4.74 -19.88 -7.16
N ALA A 101 5.72 -19.00 -6.94
CA ALA A 101 5.57 -17.57 -7.20
C ALA A 101 5.30 -17.29 -8.68
N GLU A 102 6.08 -17.89 -9.58
CA GLU A 102 5.91 -17.76 -11.03
C GLU A 102 4.54 -18.28 -11.51
N PHE A 103 4.10 -19.40 -10.95
CA PHE A 103 2.77 -19.97 -11.22
C PHE A 103 1.64 -19.00 -10.85
N ILE A 104 1.67 -18.44 -9.64
CA ILE A 104 0.66 -17.46 -9.20
C ILE A 104 0.71 -16.19 -10.04
N ILE A 105 1.90 -15.67 -10.36
CA ILE A 105 2.04 -14.46 -11.19
C ILE A 105 1.45 -14.70 -12.58
N THR A 106 1.73 -15.86 -13.18
CA THR A 106 1.20 -16.23 -14.49
C THR A 106 -0.33 -16.35 -14.46
N ALA A 107 -0.88 -17.02 -13.46
CA ALA A 107 -2.32 -17.13 -13.28
C ALA A 107 -2.96 -15.75 -13.06
N TRP A 108 -2.37 -14.90 -12.22
CA TRP A 108 -2.87 -13.56 -11.97
C TRP A 108 -2.90 -12.69 -13.23
N ARG A 109 -1.86 -12.75 -14.07
CA ARG A 109 -1.80 -11.97 -15.33
C ARG A 109 -2.93 -12.30 -16.28
N SER A 110 -3.45 -13.53 -16.27
CA SER A 110 -4.56 -13.98 -17.12
C SER A 110 -5.92 -13.97 -16.42
N TYR A 111 -6.00 -13.57 -15.16
CA TYR A 111 -7.22 -13.63 -14.37
C TYR A 111 -8.16 -12.46 -14.65
N THR A 112 -9.45 -12.78 -14.86
CA THR A 112 -10.53 -11.81 -15.01
C THR A 112 -11.66 -12.15 -14.05
N ASP A 113 -12.12 -11.16 -13.27
CA ASP A 113 -13.30 -11.23 -12.44
C ASP A 113 -14.04 -9.88 -12.53
N GLU A 114 -15.04 -9.83 -13.41
CA GLU A 114 -15.81 -8.62 -13.69
C GLU A 114 -16.56 -8.11 -12.46
N SER A 115 -16.93 -9.00 -11.52
CA SER A 115 -17.67 -8.63 -10.32
C SER A 115 -16.92 -7.64 -9.43
N VAL A 116 -15.59 -7.68 -9.46
CA VAL A 116 -14.70 -6.78 -8.71
C VAL A 116 -13.86 -5.89 -9.62
N SER A 117 -14.28 -5.71 -10.86
CA SER A 117 -13.60 -4.86 -11.87
C SER A 117 -12.14 -5.26 -12.14
N VAL A 118 -11.81 -6.53 -12.04
CA VAL A 118 -10.50 -7.07 -12.43
C VAL A 118 -10.59 -7.64 -13.84
N TYR A 119 -9.74 -7.15 -14.72
CA TYR A 119 -9.65 -7.60 -16.10
C TYR A 119 -8.18 -7.89 -16.44
N ALA A 120 -7.91 -9.05 -17.04
CA ALA A 120 -6.56 -9.41 -17.46
C ALA A 120 -6.02 -8.42 -18.49
N GLU A 121 -6.87 -8.06 -19.46
CA GLU A 121 -6.54 -7.11 -20.51
C GLU A 121 -7.77 -6.36 -21.04
N THR A 122 -7.55 -5.23 -21.69
CA THR A 122 -8.56 -4.50 -22.47
C THR A 122 -7.95 -4.05 -23.79
N ASN A 123 -8.52 -4.47 -24.91
CA ASN A 123 -8.01 -4.16 -26.27
C ASN A 123 -6.53 -4.56 -26.48
N GLY A 124 -6.07 -5.64 -25.84
CA GLY A 124 -4.70 -6.11 -25.91
C GLY A 124 -3.72 -5.44 -24.92
N GLU A 125 -4.18 -4.50 -24.11
CA GLU A 125 -3.36 -3.87 -23.06
C GLU A 125 -3.53 -4.62 -21.72
N PRO A 126 -2.45 -5.15 -21.14
CA PRO A 126 -2.53 -5.90 -19.88
C PRO A 126 -2.78 -4.99 -18.68
N HIS A 127 -3.53 -5.52 -17.70
CA HIS A 127 -3.86 -4.77 -16.47
C HIS A 127 -3.29 -5.38 -15.21
N ASN A 128 -3.11 -6.70 -15.16
CA ASN A 128 -2.71 -7.40 -13.95
C ASN A 128 -1.19 -7.59 -13.87
N THR A 129 -0.65 -7.26 -12.74
CA THR A 129 0.77 -7.43 -12.40
C THR A 129 0.95 -7.65 -10.89
N VAL A 130 2.17 -7.76 -10.41
CA VAL A 130 2.48 -7.90 -9.00
C VAL A 130 3.61 -6.95 -8.57
N THR A 131 3.67 -6.69 -7.27
CA THR A 131 4.84 -6.14 -6.60
C THR A 131 5.43 -7.27 -5.75
N PRO A 132 6.50 -7.97 -6.23
CA PRO A 132 7.09 -9.09 -5.51
C PRO A 132 8.12 -8.61 -4.50
N VAL A 133 8.14 -9.26 -3.33
CA VAL A 133 9.19 -9.09 -2.31
C VAL A 133 9.65 -10.47 -1.86
N VAL A 134 10.96 -10.64 -1.70
CA VAL A 134 11.56 -11.90 -1.23
C VAL A 134 12.44 -11.60 -0.03
N ARG A 135 12.39 -12.46 1.00
CA ARG A 135 13.37 -12.51 2.08
C ARG A 135 13.67 -13.96 2.45
N LYS A 136 14.80 -14.17 3.12
CA LYS A 136 15.19 -15.45 3.69
C LYS A 136 15.31 -15.32 5.19
N LEU A 137 14.59 -16.17 5.93
CA LEU A 137 14.63 -16.19 7.38
C LEU A 137 15.87 -16.91 7.90
N GLU A 138 16.20 -16.73 9.19
CA GLU A 138 17.37 -17.35 9.82
C GLU A 138 17.33 -18.89 9.83
N ASP A 139 16.13 -19.48 9.85
CA ASP A 139 15.90 -20.93 9.76
C ASP A 139 15.97 -21.47 8.33
N GLY A 140 16.29 -20.61 7.36
CA GLY A 140 16.46 -20.97 5.96
C GLY A 140 15.18 -20.95 5.13
N ILE A 141 14.04 -20.57 5.71
CA ILE A 141 12.76 -20.43 4.99
C ILE A 141 12.84 -19.21 4.08
N TYR A 142 12.47 -19.39 2.81
CA TYR A 142 12.21 -18.31 1.87
C TYR A 142 10.75 -17.85 2.04
N GLU A 143 10.55 -16.56 2.21
CA GLU A 143 9.23 -15.93 2.14
C GLU A 143 9.17 -15.05 0.89
N VAL A 144 8.13 -15.29 0.10
CA VAL A 144 7.79 -14.51 -1.09
C VAL A 144 6.45 -13.83 -0.85
N PHE A 145 6.44 -12.51 -0.90
CA PHE A 145 5.22 -11.71 -0.80
C PHE A 145 4.85 -11.23 -2.20
N LEU A 146 3.65 -11.56 -2.64
CA LEU A 146 3.10 -11.16 -3.93
C LEU A 146 1.93 -10.20 -3.67
N ALA A 147 2.19 -8.89 -3.75
CA ALA A 147 1.11 -7.92 -3.73
C ALA A 147 0.48 -7.85 -5.13
N LEU A 148 -0.77 -8.28 -5.24
CA LEU A 148 -1.53 -8.27 -6.49
C LEU A 148 -1.88 -6.84 -6.88
N ARG A 149 -1.65 -6.48 -8.14
CA ARG A 149 -1.89 -5.14 -8.68
C ARG A 149 -2.70 -5.21 -9.97
N CYS A 150 -3.52 -4.19 -10.20
CA CYS A 150 -4.27 -4.03 -11.45
C CYS A 150 -4.37 -2.54 -11.79
N ASN A 151 -3.99 -2.16 -13.01
CA ASN A 151 -3.92 -0.75 -13.43
C ASN A 151 -5.16 -0.27 -14.19
N ILE A 152 -6.24 -1.04 -14.17
CA ILE A 152 -7.45 -0.69 -14.91
C ILE A 152 -8.02 0.65 -14.45
N THR A 153 -8.53 1.42 -15.40
CA THR A 153 -9.15 2.73 -15.17
C THR A 153 -10.65 2.71 -15.48
N SER A 154 -11.37 3.70 -15.03
CA SER A 154 -12.77 3.93 -15.41
C SER A 154 -13.03 5.43 -15.55
N GLU A 155 -14.18 5.82 -16.09
CA GLU A 155 -14.60 7.23 -16.13
C GLU A 155 -14.65 7.86 -14.73
N LYS A 156 -15.07 7.09 -13.73
CA LYS A 156 -15.11 7.53 -12.32
C LYS A 156 -13.72 7.59 -11.70
N HIS A 157 -12.82 6.70 -12.09
CA HIS A 157 -11.46 6.57 -11.55
C HIS A 157 -10.42 6.63 -12.69
N PRO A 158 -10.19 7.82 -13.28
CA PRO A 158 -9.30 7.97 -14.44
C PRO A 158 -7.82 7.77 -14.11
N LEU A 159 -7.44 7.81 -12.82
CA LEU A 159 -6.09 7.51 -12.34
C LEU A 159 -5.90 6.04 -11.96
N GLY A 160 -6.96 5.22 -12.03
CA GLY A 160 -6.98 3.80 -11.66
C GLY A 160 -8.09 3.50 -10.67
N ILE A 161 -8.77 2.34 -10.86
CA ILE A 161 -9.75 1.84 -9.89
C ILE A 161 -9.03 1.44 -8.60
N PHE A 162 -7.86 0.80 -8.73
CA PHE A 162 -7.00 0.35 -7.63
C PHE A 162 -5.82 1.31 -7.41
N HIS A 163 -6.15 2.57 -7.17
CA HIS A 163 -5.25 3.69 -7.00
C HIS A 163 -5.82 4.64 -5.94
N PRO A 164 -5.03 5.46 -5.23
CA PRO A 164 -5.55 6.42 -4.26
C PRO A 164 -6.69 7.26 -4.82
N HIS A 165 -7.86 7.23 -4.17
CA HIS A 165 -9.04 7.98 -4.60
C HIS A 165 -8.98 9.45 -4.21
N ALA A 166 -9.82 10.26 -4.86
CA ALA A 166 -9.75 11.73 -4.81
C ALA A 166 -9.86 12.32 -3.40
N GLU A 167 -10.61 11.68 -2.50
CA GLU A 167 -10.77 12.10 -1.11
C GLU A 167 -9.47 12.07 -0.31
N TYR A 168 -8.51 11.21 -0.69
CA TYR A 168 -7.21 11.07 -0.02
C TYR A 168 -6.08 11.85 -0.70
N HIS A 169 -6.35 12.51 -1.85
CA HIS A 169 -5.33 13.23 -2.61
C HIS A 169 -4.72 14.40 -1.85
N HIS A 170 -5.38 14.90 -0.81
CA HIS A 170 -4.79 15.91 0.05
C HIS A 170 -3.56 15.38 0.81
N ILE A 171 -3.46 14.08 1.05
CA ILE A 171 -2.30 13.40 1.65
C ILE A 171 -1.46 12.71 0.57
N LYS A 172 -2.09 11.83 -0.24
CA LYS A 172 -1.37 11.01 -1.22
C LYS A 172 -2.17 10.86 -2.50
N LYS A 173 -1.56 11.32 -3.61
CA LYS A 173 -2.13 11.21 -4.96
C LYS A 173 -1.29 10.32 -5.88
N GLU A 174 -0.01 10.19 -5.57
CA GLU A 174 0.98 9.50 -6.39
C GLU A 174 0.78 7.98 -6.33
N ASN A 175 1.33 7.27 -7.31
CA ASN A 175 1.31 5.82 -7.38
C ASN A 175 1.91 5.19 -6.10
N ILE A 176 1.42 4.00 -5.74
CA ILE A 176 1.90 3.23 -4.59
C ILE A 176 3.02 2.29 -5.05
N GLY A 177 4.25 2.62 -4.68
CA GLY A 177 5.45 1.84 -4.98
C GLY A 177 5.76 0.78 -3.91
N LEU A 178 6.85 0.03 -4.13
CA LEU A 178 7.28 -1.11 -3.30
C LEU A 178 7.33 -0.79 -1.80
N ILE A 179 7.97 0.30 -1.42
CA ILE A 179 8.17 0.68 -0.01
C ILE A 179 6.82 0.99 0.66
N GLU A 180 5.92 1.63 -0.08
CA GLU A 180 4.58 1.98 0.39
C GLU A 180 3.69 0.75 0.49
N VAL A 181 3.78 -0.18 -0.47
CA VAL A 181 3.12 -1.50 -0.40
C VAL A 181 3.45 -2.22 0.90
N MET A 182 4.70 -2.10 1.37
CA MET A 182 5.16 -2.70 2.62
C MET A 182 4.77 -1.91 3.89
N GLY A 183 4.10 -0.74 3.75
CA GLY A 183 3.50 0.01 4.85
C GLY A 183 4.31 1.21 5.36
N LEU A 184 5.31 1.68 4.62
CA LEU A 184 5.99 2.93 4.93
C LEU A 184 5.46 4.05 4.03
N ALA A 185 4.78 5.03 4.62
CA ALA A 185 4.25 6.17 3.90
C ALA A 185 5.38 7.05 3.36
N VAL A 186 5.59 7.01 2.04
CA VAL A 186 6.44 7.98 1.33
C VAL A 186 5.54 9.10 0.85
N LEU A 187 5.59 10.23 1.52
CA LEU A 187 4.66 11.35 1.33
C LEU A 187 5.33 12.53 0.63
N PRO A 188 4.58 13.32 -0.16
CA PRO A 188 5.13 14.45 -0.88
C PRO A 188 5.64 15.55 0.06
N PRO A 189 6.77 16.22 -0.29
CA PRO A 189 7.41 17.25 0.56
C PRO A 189 6.49 18.42 0.94
N ARG A 190 5.49 18.74 0.11
CA ARG A 190 4.49 19.79 0.38
C ARG A 190 3.76 19.61 1.70
N LEU A 191 3.57 18.35 2.15
CA LEU A 191 2.84 18.07 3.40
C LEU A 191 3.52 18.65 4.63
N VAL A 192 4.84 18.78 4.64
CA VAL A 192 5.54 19.32 5.81
C VAL A 192 5.06 20.76 6.14
N PRO A 193 5.13 21.74 5.25
CA PRO A 193 4.61 23.08 5.54
C PRO A 193 3.08 23.12 5.66
N GLU A 194 2.33 22.32 4.89
CA GLU A 194 0.87 22.28 4.91
C GLU A 194 0.36 21.79 6.27
N LEU A 195 0.88 20.66 6.78
CA LEU A 195 0.48 20.09 8.07
C LEU A 195 0.94 20.97 9.27
N ASN A 196 2.08 21.65 9.16
CA ASN A 196 2.47 22.63 10.17
C ASN A 196 1.46 23.80 10.27
N LYS A 197 0.88 24.25 9.16
CA LYS A 197 -0.19 25.24 9.14
C LYS A 197 -1.48 24.67 9.75
N VAL A 198 -1.86 23.45 9.40
CA VAL A 198 -3.01 22.76 10.00
C VAL A 198 -2.84 22.68 11.51
N GLN A 199 -1.67 22.27 12.00
CA GLN A 199 -1.35 22.23 13.43
C GLN A 199 -1.52 23.59 14.08
N SER A 200 -0.92 24.64 13.50
CA SER A 200 -1.00 25.99 14.05
C SER A 200 -2.45 26.50 14.17
N VAL A 201 -3.29 26.24 13.16
CA VAL A 201 -4.72 26.59 13.20
C VAL A 201 -5.45 25.82 14.29
N MET A 202 -5.19 24.50 14.44
CA MET A 202 -5.79 23.69 15.49
C MET A 202 -5.37 24.17 16.89
N GLU A 203 -4.10 24.50 17.11
CA GLU A 203 -3.59 25.09 18.37
C GLU A 203 -4.30 26.39 18.72
N GLN A 204 -4.43 27.30 17.75
CA GLN A 204 -5.15 28.56 17.94
C GLN A 204 -6.62 28.34 18.29
N CYS A 205 -7.27 27.37 17.65
CA CYS A 205 -8.65 27.02 17.91
C CYS A 205 -8.83 26.40 19.31
N LEU A 206 -7.91 25.53 19.76
CA LEU A 206 -7.90 24.96 21.11
C LEU A 206 -7.72 26.05 22.16
N ALA A 207 -6.72 26.94 21.98
CA ALA A 207 -6.43 28.02 22.92
C ALA A 207 -7.60 29.03 23.08
N ASN A 208 -8.46 29.17 22.08
CA ASN A 208 -9.59 30.10 22.06
C ASN A 208 -10.96 29.43 22.19
N ASP A 209 -11.00 28.17 22.62
CA ASP A 209 -12.23 27.38 22.80
C ASP A 209 -13.16 27.39 21.56
N LYS A 210 -12.59 27.20 20.38
CA LYS A 210 -13.32 27.21 19.12
C LYS A 210 -13.81 25.82 18.72
N LYS A 211 -14.97 25.76 18.09
CA LYS A 211 -15.52 24.52 17.50
C LYS A 211 -14.86 24.17 16.16
N ALA A 212 -15.03 22.94 15.72
CA ALA A 212 -14.39 22.40 14.53
C ALA A 212 -14.62 23.22 13.22
N ASN A 213 -15.77 23.88 13.07
CA ASN A 213 -16.03 24.73 11.92
C ASN A 213 -15.10 25.96 11.86
N ALA A 214 -14.50 26.38 12.99
CA ALA A 214 -13.52 27.48 12.97
C ALA A 214 -12.18 27.02 12.35
N VAL A 215 -11.79 25.73 12.52
CA VAL A 215 -10.63 25.14 11.85
C VAL A 215 -10.86 25.14 10.34
N TYR A 216 -12.01 24.62 9.89
CA TYR A 216 -12.40 24.65 8.48
C TYR A 216 -12.33 26.05 7.89
N GLY A 217 -13.00 27.04 8.52
CA GLY A 217 -13.06 28.40 8.03
C GLY A 217 -11.69 29.08 7.90
N GLN A 218 -10.75 28.78 8.81
CA GLN A 218 -9.38 29.34 8.70
C GLN A 218 -8.57 28.66 7.59
N LEU A 219 -8.64 27.32 7.46
CA LEU A 219 -7.88 26.58 6.46
C LEU A 219 -8.36 26.85 5.02
N THR A 220 -9.62 27.19 4.81
CA THR A 220 -10.16 27.52 3.49
C THR A 220 -9.73 28.89 2.98
N THR A 221 -9.14 29.74 3.81
CA THR A 221 -8.61 31.05 3.39
C THR A 221 -7.22 30.97 2.75
N ASP A 222 -6.54 29.85 2.85
CA ASP A 222 -5.20 29.64 2.31
C ASP A 222 -5.22 28.49 1.28
N SER A 223 -4.80 28.81 0.04
CA SER A 223 -4.77 27.86 -1.08
C SER A 223 -3.90 26.64 -0.83
N THR A 224 -2.93 26.69 0.09
CA THR A 224 -2.05 25.56 0.44
C THR A 224 -2.68 24.61 1.46
N THR A 225 -3.73 25.02 2.16
CA THR A 225 -4.38 24.20 3.20
C THR A 225 -5.84 23.87 2.91
N ILE A 226 -6.44 24.52 1.91
CA ILE A 226 -7.85 24.31 1.55
C ILE A 226 -8.18 22.81 1.29
N SER A 227 -7.27 22.05 0.70
CA SER A 227 -7.46 20.62 0.45
C SER A 227 -7.52 19.78 1.72
N HIS A 228 -6.98 20.29 2.82
CA HIS A 228 -7.01 19.62 4.12
C HIS A 228 -8.18 20.05 5.02
N ALA A 229 -8.94 21.07 4.63
CA ALA A 229 -9.87 21.74 5.52
C ALA A 229 -10.97 20.81 6.08
N ASP A 230 -11.60 19.99 5.24
CA ASP A 230 -12.64 19.04 5.69
C ASP A 230 -12.07 17.94 6.59
N TRP A 231 -10.95 17.36 6.22
CA TRP A 231 -10.26 16.37 7.03
C TRP A 231 -9.82 16.95 8.37
N ALA A 232 -9.20 18.14 8.38
CA ALA A 232 -8.75 18.78 9.61
C ALA A 232 -9.93 19.14 10.54
N ARG A 233 -11.07 19.55 9.98
CA ARG A 233 -12.32 19.75 10.75
C ARG A 233 -12.78 18.45 11.41
N GLN A 234 -12.76 17.34 10.69
CA GLN A 234 -13.19 16.03 11.20
C GLN A 234 -12.28 15.53 12.32
N ILE A 235 -10.95 15.55 12.13
CA ILE A 235 -10.00 15.09 13.17
C ILE A 235 -10.01 16.02 14.38
N TYR A 236 -10.24 17.33 14.20
CA TYR A 236 -10.39 18.24 15.31
C TYR A 236 -11.68 17.98 16.10
N ALA A 237 -12.80 17.70 15.44
CA ALA A 237 -14.04 17.30 16.11
C ALA A 237 -13.83 16.01 16.93
N LYS A 238 -13.20 15.00 16.34
CA LYS A 238 -12.84 13.74 17.01
C LYS A 238 -11.93 13.97 18.21
N LEU A 239 -10.96 14.89 18.10
CA LEU A 239 -10.09 15.27 19.23
C LEU A 239 -10.88 15.89 20.36
N LEU A 240 -11.87 16.77 20.09
CA LEU A 240 -12.72 17.36 21.12
C LEU A 240 -13.59 16.29 21.82
N GLU A 241 -14.11 15.31 21.10
CA GLU A 241 -14.92 14.23 21.65
C GLU A 241 -14.13 13.26 22.56
N GLN A 242 -12.85 13.06 22.29
CA GLN A 242 -11.94 12.24 23.10
C GLN A 242 -11.62 12.91 24.46
N GLY A 243 -11.75 14.23 24.55
CA GLY A 243 -11.74 14.97 25.81
C GLY A 243 -13.11 14.92 26.50
N ASP A 244 -13.53 16.04 27.07
CA ASP A 244 -14.85 16.22 27.73
C ASP A 244 -15.89 16.88 26.78
N GLY A 245 -15.62 16.88 25.46
CA GLY A 245 -16.42 17.59 24.46
C GLY A 245 -16.17 19.11 24.41
N SER A 246 -15.23 19.62 25.17
CA SER A 246 -14.81 21.03 25.17
C SER A 246 -13.34 21.18 24.81
N SER A 247 -12.98 22.31 24.23
CA SER A 247 -11.56 22.64 23.99
C SER A 247 -10.76 22.78 25.29
N LYS A 248 -11.43 22.98 26.44
CA LYS A 248 -10.79 23.08 27.75
C LYS A 248 -10.22 21.74 28.21
N GLY A 249 -10.91 20.62 27.97
CA GLY A 249 -10.41 19.27 28.27
C GLY A 249 -9.14 18.92 27.48
N ASN A 250 -8.98 19.49 26.27
CA ASN A 250 -7.83 19.31 25.41
C ASN A 250 -6.83 20.48 25.42
N ALA A 251 -7.09 21.56 26.17
CA ALA A 251 -6.21 22.72 26.28
C ALA A 251 -4.84 22.40 26.95
N SER A 252 -4.70 21.21 27.52
CA SER A 252 -3.44 20.71 28.10
C SER A 252 -2.56 19.96 27.14
N LEU A 253 -3.02 19.69 25.86
CA LEU A 253 -2.20 19.04 24.87
C LEU A 253 -1.00 19.94 24.50
N SER A 254 0.19 19.39 24.62
CA SER A 254 1.38 20.06 24.10
C SER A 254 1.36 20.12 22.57
N SER A 255 2.09 21.08 22.00
CA SER A 255 2.28 21.21 20.54
C SER A 255 2.78 19.89 19.94
N GLU A 256 3.65 19.16 20.64
CA GLU A 256 4.21 17.89 20.17
C GLU A 256 3.17 16.75 20.22
N GLN A 257 2.30 16.72 21.24
CA GLN A 257 1.21 15.77 21.31
C GLN A 257 0.17 16.00 20.21
N LEU A 258 -0.17 17.26 19.90
CA LEU A 258 -1.06 17.59 18.80
C LEU A 258 -0.43 17.23 17.47
N LYS A 259 0.86 17.52 17.30
CA LYS A 259 1.61 17.10 16.10
C LYS A 259 1.55 15.59 15.91
N LYS A 260 1.85 14.83 16.96
CA LYS A 260 1.76 13.36 16.91
C LYS A 260 0.36 12.90 16.50
N TYR A 261 -0.68 13.45 17.11
CA TYR A 261 -2.07 13.15 16.77
C TYR A 261 -2.37 13.38 15.28
N ILE A 262 -1.97 14.54 14.73
CA ILE A 262 -2.15 14.85 13.30
C ILE A 262 -1.44 13.82 12.43
N TYR A 263 -0.21 13.43 12.78
CA TYR A 263 0.55 12.42 12.02
C TYR A 263 -0.03 11.02 12.16
N ASP A 264 -0.60 10.65 13.31
CA ASP A 264 -1.35 9.40 13.49
C ASP A 264 -2.59 9.38 12.57
N GLU A 265 -3.33 10.49 12.45
CA GLU A 265 -4.47 10.63 11.54
C GLU A 265 -4.04 10.63 10.06
N VAL A 266 -2.86 11.15 9.71
CA VAL A 266 -2.25 10.99 8.38
C VAL A 266 -1.98 9.50 8.10
N GLY A 267 -1.51 8.76 9.09
CA GLY A 267 -1.32 7.31 8.99
C GLY A 267 -2.62 6.56 8.69
N ILE A 268 -3.75 6.99 9.30
CA ILE A 268 -5.08 6.43 9.01
C ILE A 268 -5.47 6.71 7.55
N VAL A 269 -5.27 7.94 7.05
CA VAL A 269 -5.52 8.26 5.65
C VAL A 269 -4.66 7.40 4.73
N PHE A 270 -3.38 7.20 5.08
CA PHE A 270 -2.50 6.35 4.30
C PHE A 270 -2.93 4.88 4.29
N SER A 271 -3.50 4.37 5.37
CA SER A 271 -4.06 3.01 5.37
C SER A 271 -5.24 2.88 4.39
N HIS A 272 -6.13 3.88 4.32
CA HIS A 272 -7.19 3.92 3.32
C HIS A 272 -6.66 4.04 1.87
N VAL A 273 -5.57 4.78 1.68
CA VAL A 273 -4.86 4.83 0.39
C VAL A 273 -4.36 3.43 -0.02
N LEU A 274 -3.87 2.63 0.91
CA LEU A 274 -3.48 1.24 0.63
C LEU A 274 -4.70 0.34 0.39
N GLU A 275 -5.81 0.57 1.10
CA GLU A 275 -7.08 -0.13 0.86
C GLU A 275 -7.61 0.16 -0.55
N ASP A 276 -7.55 1.41 -1.01
CA ASP A 276 -7.90 1.77 -2.39
C ASP A 276 -7.04 1.03 -3.41
N ALA A 277 -5.74 0.88 -3.14
CA ALA A 277 -4.81 0.17 -4.01
C ALA A 277 -4.96 -1.36 -3.97
N GLY A 278 -5.67 -1.91 -2.99
CA GLY A 278 -5.97 -3.35 -2.87
C GLY A 278 -6.99 -3.81 -3.91
N VAL A 279 -6.71 -4.92 -4.61
CA VAL A 279 -7.58 -5.45 -5.68
C VAL A 279 -8.79 -6.15 -5.10
N PHE A 280 -8.59 -6.99 -4.09
CA PHE A 280 -9.65 -7.64 -3.34
C PHE A 280 -9.86 -6.90 -2.03
N LYS A 281 -11.02 -6.27 -1.87
CA LYS A 281 -11.36 -5.50 -0.66
C LYS A 281 -11.65 -6.43 0.53
N TRP A 282 -11.55 -5.90 1.73
CA TRP A 282 -11.83 -6.63 2.98
C TRP A 282 -13.33 -6.68 3.34
N ASP A 283 -14.19 -6.60 2.34
CA ASP A 283 -15.62 -6.84 2.44
C ASP A 283 -15.99 -8.26 1.95
N GLU A 284 -17.26 -8.61 2.00
CA GLU A 284 -17.75 -9.94 1.62
C GLU A 284 -17.50 -10.23 0.12
N GLU A 285 -17.72 -9.24 -0.75
CA GLU A 285 -17.54 -9.39 -2.20
C GLU A 285 -16.07 -9.56 -2.57
N GLY A 286 -15.19 -8.72 -2.04
CA GLY A 286 -13.76 -8.80 -2.28
C GLY A 286 -13.14 -10.08 -1.75
N ARG A 287 -13.57 -10.54 -0.56
CA ARG A 287 -13.14 -11.83 0.00
C ARG A 287 -13.59 -13.00 -0.89
N ALA A 288 -14.84 -13.01 -1.32
CA ALA A 288 -15.36 -14.03 -2.23
C ALA A 288 -14.60 -14.04 -3.57
N ALA A 289 -14.27 -12.86 -4.11
CA ALA A 289 -13.47 -12.74 -5.33
C ALA A 289 -12.03 -13.28 -5.14
N GLN A 290 -11.41 -13.00 -4.00
CA GLN A 290 -10.09 -13.53 -3.67
C GLN A 290 -10.09 -15.06 -3.60
N HIS A 291 -11.13 -15.66 -3.00
CA HIS A 291 -11.31 -17.12 -2.98
C HIS A 291 -11.48 -17.69 -4.39
N ARG A 292 -12.30 -17.06 -5.27
CA ARG A 292 -12.42 -17.51 -6.67
C ARG A 292 -11.09 -17.50 -7.41
N PHE A 293 -10.25 -16.49 -7.15
CA PHE A 293 -8.89 -16.47 -7.72
C PHE A 293 -8.06 -17.66 -7.20
N LEU A 294 -8.03 -17.89 -5.88
CA LEU A 294 -7.28 -19.01 -5.30
C LEU A 294 -7.79 -20.38 -5.76
N GLU A 295 -9.10 -20.56 -5.93
CA GLU A 295 -9.71 -21.79 -6.47
C GLU A 295 -9.34 -22.04 -7.94
N SER A 296 -8.97 -20.99 -8.67
CA SER A 296 -8.51 -21.08 -10.06
C SER A 296 -7.04 -21.51 -10.21
N LEU A 297 -6.26 -21.52 -9.11
CA LEU A 297 -4.87 -21.98 -9.07
C LEU A 297 -4.79 -23.52 -9.01
#